data_28b1fe0f3a41d239285fcf3633fc2ebb
#
_entry.id   28b1fe0f3a41d239285fcf3633fc2ebb
#
_cell.length_a   1.000
_cell.length_b   1.000
_cell.length_c   1.000
_cell.angle_alpha   90.00
_cell.angle_beta   90.00
_cell.angle_gamma   90.00
#
_symmetry.space_group_name_H-M   'P 1'
#
loop_
_entity.id
_entity.type
_entity.pdbx_description
1 polymer ?
#
loop_
_entity_poly.entity_id
_entity_poly.type
_entity_poly.pdbx_seq_one_letter_code
_entity_poly.pdbx_strand_id
1 'polypeptide(L)'
;MIINLFDLEKEFPNKLPDAIEGYYSSGARDEVTLKRNRSIFDEYELLPKFLKDVSNINTKTKILNLEIDSPILLAPVAMQQMAHADGELGTAKAANKFNTIMTHSTIANFGIDDLSPVHDKLFFQLYFSKDRDFTKNILIKCKKKNYKAIVFTVDAPRLGTRERDERSSFKMPDNLKLGNFIGTKF
;
A
#
# COMPACT_ATOMS: atom_id res chain seq x y z
N MET A 1 -12.69 -5.97 22.08
CA MET A 1 -11.46 -6.79 21.88
C MET A 1 -11.26 -6.96 20.38
N ILE A 2 -10.08 -6.61 19.85
CA ILE A 2 -9.73 -6.79 18.44
C ILE A 2 -9.18 -8.19 18.28
N ILE A 3 -9.84 -9.04 17.48
CA ILE A 3 -9.45 -10.44 17.24
C ILE A 3 -8.94 -10.62 15.81
N ASN A 4 -9.43 -9.80 14.87
CA ASN A 4 -9.08 -9.86 13.46
C ASN A 4 -9.09 -8.46 12.82
N LEU A 5 -8.69 -8.38 11.53
CA LEU A 5 -8.63 -7.11 10.81
C LEU A 5 -10.02 -6.48 10.58
N PHE A 6 -11.09 -7.26 10.56
CA PHE A 6 -12.44 -6.71 10.41
C PHE A 6 -12.93 -5.99 11.67
N ASP A 7 -12.42 -6.40 12.84
CA ASP A 7 -12.69 -5.67 14.08
C ASP A 7 -11.99 -4.31 14.07
N LEU A 8 -10.78 -4.25 13.54
CA LEU A 8 -10.08 -2.98 13.30
C LEU A 8 -10.86 -2.11 12.31
N GLU A 9 -11.27 -2.66 11.17
CA GLU A 9 -12.00 -1.92 10.14
C GLU A 9 -13.27 -1.26 10.69
N LYS A 10 -13.99 -1.94 11.57
CA LYS A 10 -15.21 -1.40 12.22
C LYS A 10 -14.94 -0.23 13.17
N GLU A 11 -13.73 -0.11 13.69
CA GLU A 11 -13.37 1.00 14.59
C GLU A 11 -12.93 2.28 13.82
N PHE A 12 -12.61 2.17 12.52
CA PHE A 12 -12.11 3.29 11.73
C PHE A 12 -13.13 4.39 11.39
N PRO A 13 -14.40 4.10 11.05
CA PRO A 13 -15.33 5.11 10.54
C PRO A 13 -15.52 6.32 11.44
N ASN A 14 -15.31 6.17 12.73
CA ASN A 14 -15.46 7.26 13.72
C ASN A 14 -14.15 8.01 14.03
N LYS A 15 -13.04 7.67 13.36
CA LYS A 15 -11.72 8.23 13.64
C LYS A 15 -11.19 9.12 12.52
N LEU A 16 -11.78 9.01 11.32
CA LEU A 16 -11.38 9.77 10.15
C LEU A 16 -12.54 10.65 9.66
N PRO A 17 -12.26 11.82 9.06
CA PRO A 17 -13.26 12.56 8.32
C PRO A 17 -13.87 11.70 7.20
N ASP A 18 -15.18 11.85 6.95
CA ASP A 18 -15.94 11.05 5.98
C ASP A 18 -15.30 10.99 4.58
N ALA A 19 -14.74 12.11 4.12
CA ALA A 19 -14.07 12.18 2.83
C ALA A 19 -12.79 11.30 2.78
N ILE A 20 -12.03 11.26 3.88
CA ILE A 20 -10.81 10.45 3.97
C ILE A 20 -11.16 8.97 4.13
N GLU A 21 -12.13 8.67 4.97
CA GLU A 21 -12.64 7.30 5.12
C GLU A 21 -13.17 6.79 3.77
N GLY A 22 -13.96 7.60 3.06
CA GLY A 22 -14.44 7.31 1.72
C GLY A 22 -13.32 7.01 0.73
N TYR A 23 -12.25 7.81 0.74
CA TYR A 23 -11.09 7.59 -0.12
C TYR A 23 -10.45 6.21 0.06
N TYR A 24 -10.30 5.75 1.30
CA TYR A 24 -9.68 4.45 1.56
C TYR A 24 -10.62 3.26 1.37
N SER A 25 -11.90 3.41 1.69
CA SER A 25 -12.84 2.29 1.75
C SER A 25 -13.69 2.10 0.49
N SER A 26 -13.79 3.11 -0.39
CA SER A 26 -14.67 3.02 -1.56
C SER A 26 -14.00 2.47 -2.81
N GLY A 27 -14.82 1.87 -3.66
CA GLY A 27 -14.49 1.46 -5.01
C GLY A 27 -15.16 2.35 -6.08
N ALA A 28 -15.04 1.94 -7.34
CA ALA A 28 -15.66 2.63 -8.46
C ALA A 28 -17.10 2.16 -8.67
N ARG A 29 -18.00 3.09 -9.02
CA ARG A 29 -19.42 2.84 -9.34
C ARG A 29 -20.12 1.95 -8.31
N ASP A 30 -20.74 0.85 -8.72
CA ASP A 30 -21.50 -0.09 -7.87
C ASP A 30 -20.62 -0.97 -6.96
N GLU A 31 -19.29 -0.77 -7.00
CA GLU A 31 -18.33 -1.47 -6.16
C GLU A 31 -18.36 -3.01 -6.31
N VAL A 32 -18.75 -3.51 -7.49
CA VAL A 32 -18.85 -4.95 -7.75
C VAL A 32 -17.52 -5.65 -7.52
N THR A 33 -16.42 -5.09 -8.05
CA THR A 33 -15.09 -5.67 -7.87
C THR A 33 -14.60 -5.54 -6.43
N LEU A 34 -14.87 -4.41 -5.77
CA LEU A 34 -14.53 -4.22 -4.36
C LEU A 34 -15.18 -5.31 -3.48
N LYS A 35 -16.47 -5.55 -3.67
CA LYS A 35 -17.21 -6.62 -2.96
C LYS A 35 -16.66 -8.00 -3.30
N ARG A 36 -16.37 -8.25 -4.59
CA ARG A 36 -15.84 -9.52 -5.07
C ARG A 36 -14.42 -9.81 -4.56
N ASN A 37 -13.58 -8.80 -4.37
CA ASN A 37 -12.23 -8.98 -3.81
C ASN A 37 -12.23 -9.73 -2.48
N ARG A 38 -13.35 -9.69 -1.76
CA ARG A 38 -13.53 -10.41 -0.51
C ARG A 38 -14.30 -11.72 -0.72
N SER A 39 -15.48 -11.67 -1.35
CA SER A 39 -16.35 -12.83 -1.49
C SER A 39 -15.76 -13.95 -2.35
N ILE A 40 -14.81 -13.66 -3.23
CA ILE A 40 -14.16 -14.68 -4.07
C ILE A 40 -13.46 -15.76 -3.24
N PHE A 41 -12.96 -15.44 -2.05
CA PHE A 41 -12.31 -16.43 -1.18
C PHE A 41 -13.27 -17.47 -0.62
N ASP A 42 -14.59 -17.17 -0.57
CA ASP A 42 -15.61 -18.13 -0.15
C ASP A 42 -15.83 -19.23 -1.20
N GLU A 43 -15.34 -19.04 -2.43
CA GLU A 43 -15.39 -20.04 -3.52
C GLU A 43 -14.24 -21.08 -3.42
N TYR A 44 -13.28 -20.90 -2.50
CA TYR A 44 -12.12 -21.77 -2.34
C TYR A 44 -12.22 -22.58 -1.05
N GLU A 45 -11.99 -23.88 -1.14
CA GLU A 45 -11.94 -24.77 0.01
C GLU A 45 -10.51 -25.26 0.25
N LEU A 46 -10.16 -25.38 1.53
CA LEU A 46 -8.89 -25.98 1.91
C LEU A 46 -9.05 -27.49 2.05
N LEU A 47 -8.29 -28.26 1.25
CA LEU A 47 -8.22 -29.72 1.39
C LEU A 47 -7.24 -30.08 2.52
N PRO A 48 -7.71 -30.48 3.72
CA PRO A 48 -6.83 -30.78 4.83
C PRO A 48 -6.04 -32.06 4.59
N LYS A 49 -4.79 -32.07 5.04
CA LYS A 49 -3.95 -33.27 5.05
C LYS A 49 -3.81 -33.74 6.51
N PHE A 50 -4.33 -34.94 6.77
CA PHE A 50 -4.25 -35.54 8.09
C PHE A 50 -2.93 -36.28 8.33
N LEU A 51 -2.61 -36.59 9.59
CA LEU A 51 -1.42 -37.34 10.02
C LEU A 51 -0.10 -36.72 9.55
N LYS A 52 -0.06 -35.41 9.43
CA LYS A 52 1.18 -34.64 9.19
C LYS A 52 1.66 -34.06 10.52
N ASP A 53 2.94 -34.22 10.80
CA ASP A 53 3.58 -33.51 11.91
C ASP A 53 3.58 -31.99 11.63
N VAL A 54 2.94 -31.24 12.49
CA VAL A 54 2.85 -29.76 12.43
C VAL A 54 3.46 -29.10 13.67
N SER A 55 4.30 -29.81 14.38
CA SER A 55 4.99 -29.26 15.57
C SER A 55 5.95 -28.13 15.25
N ASN A 56 6.49 -28.10 14.02
CA ASN A 56 7.40 -27.07 13.52
C ASN A 56 6.83 -26.41 12.26
N ILE A 57 6.17 -25.26 12.43
CA ILE A 57 5.63 -24.48 11.32
C ILE A 57 6.68 -23.45 10.87
N ASN A 58 6.96 -23.40 9.58
CA ASN A 58 7.83 -22.42 8.96
C ASN A 58 7.11 -21.72 7.81
N THR A 59 6.90 -20.41 7.95
CA THR A 59 6.24 -19.57 6.94
C THR A 59 7.23 -18.75 6.09
N LYS A 60 8.54 -18.89 6.36
CA LYS A 60 9.57 -18.15 5.63
C LYS A 60 9.56 -18.49 4.14
N THR A 61 9.75 -17.47 3.32
CA THR A 61 9.82 -17.63 1.87
C THR A 61 10.79 -16.61 1.27
N LYS A 62 11.01 -16.72 -0.06
CA LYS A 62 11.84 -15.78 -0.82
C LYS A 62 11.05 -15.16 -1.95
N ILE A 63 11.18 -13.85 -2.11
CA ILE A 63 10.65 -13.09 -3.23
C ILE A 63 11.77 -12.24 -3.82
N LEU A 64 12.10 -12.41 -5.10
CA LEU A 64 13.21 -11.73 -5.76
C LEU A 64 14.52 -11.82 -4.96
N ASN A 65 14.83 -12.99 -4.42
CA ASN A 65 15.98 -13.29 -3.55
C ASN A 65 15.97 -12.59 -2.18
N LEU A 66 14.88 -11.94 -1.79
CA LEU A 66 14.69 -11.39 -0.45
C LEU A 66 14.01 -12.42 0.44
N GLU A 67 14.66 -12.76 1.54
CA GLU A 67 14.06 -13.63 2.57
C GLU A 67 13.08 -12.83 3.41
N ILE A 68 11.87 -13.35 3.58
CA ILE A 68 10.80 -12.78 4.40
C ILE A 68 10.21 -13.85 5.32
N ASP A 69 9.68 -13.43 6.46
CA ASP A 69 9.22 -14.38 7.48
C ASP A 69 7.83 -14.97 7.20
N SER A 70 7.08 -14.36 6.29
CA SER A 70 5.79 -14.87 5.81
C SER A 70 5.49 -14.38 4.39
N PRO A 71 4.66 -15.09 3.60
CA PRO A 71 4.30 -14.69 2.23
C PRO A 71 3.28 -13.54 2.18
N ILE A 72 3.32 -12.62 3.15
CA ILE A 72 2.43 -11.46 3.23
C ILE A 72 3.27 -10.21 3.02
N LEU A 73 2.94 -9.43 2.00
CA LEU A 73 3.58 -8.18 1.64
C LEU A 73 2.63 -7.00 1.86
N LEU A 74 3.17 -5.81 2.10
CA LEU A 74 2.37 -4.60 2.20
C LEU A 74 2.22 -3.95 0.82
N ALA A 75 0.97 -3.84 0.38
CA ALA A 75 0.61 -3.21 -0.88
C ALA A 75 0.88 -1.69 -0.87
N PRO A 76 1.05 -1.05 -2.04
CA PRO A 76 1.18 0.40 -2.10
C PRO A 76 -0.14 1.06 -1.71
N VAL A 77 -0.08 1.92 -0.70
CA VAL A 77 -1.20 2.77 -0.27
C VAL A 77 -0.74 4.21 -0.33
N ALA A 78 -1.54 5.06 -0.96
CA ALA A 78 -1.24 6.46 -1.14
C ALA A 78 -1.60 7.30 0.09
N MET A 79 -0.87 8.40 0.30
CA MET A 79 -1.23 9.50 1.21
C MET A 79 -1.58 9.05 2.63
N GLN A 80 -0.81 8.13 3.21
CA GLN A 80 -1.13 7.51 4.50
C GLN A 80 -1.16 8.50 5.67
N GLN A 81 -0.56 9.70 5.53
CA GLN A 81 -0.68 10.74 6.56
C GLN A 81 -2.10 11.29 6.71
N MET A 82 -2.99 11.07 5.76
CA MET A 82 -4.40 11.40 5.95
C MET A 82 -5.06 10.55 7.05
N ALA A 83 -4.56 9.33 7.24
CA ALA A 83 -5.08 8.42 8.27
C ALA A 83 -4.32 8.53 9.60
N HIS A 84 -3.00 8.76 9.56
CA HIS A 84 -2.17 8.85 10.77
C HIS A 84 -0.91 9.66 10.49
N ALA A 85 -0.47 10.47 11.45
CA ALA A 85 0.70 11.35 11.30
C ALA A 85 1.98 10.62 10.89
N ASP A 86 2.20 9.38 11.36
CA ASP A 86 3.36 8.57 10.99
C ASP A 86 3.30 8.07 9.54
N GLY A 87 2.12 8.01 8.92
CA GLY A 87 1.94 7.64 7.52
C GLY A 87 2.77 6.43 7.08
N GLU A 88 3.43 6.56 5.94
CA GLU A 88 4.28 5.50 5.37
C GLU A 88 5.49 5.16 6.23
N LEU A 89 5.96 6.08 7.09
CA LEU A 89 7.05 5.77 8.04
C LEU A 89 6.61 4.74 9.08
N GLY A 90 5.37 4.86 9.58
CA GLY A 90 4.78 3.87 10.49
C GLY A 90 4.68 2.50 9.84
N THR A 91 4.21 2.46 8.60
CA THR A 91 4.11 1.23 7.80
C THR A 91 5.48 0.62 7.52
N ALA A 92 6.49 1.43 7.18
CA ALA A 92 7.85 0.95 6.94
C ALA A 92 8.50 0.37 8.22
N LYS A 93 8.30 1.02 9.38
CA LYS A 93 8.74 0.47 10.69
C LYS A 93 8.09 -0.87 10.99
N ALA A 94 6.79 -1.01 10.71
CA ALA A 94 6.08 -2.28 10.89
C ALA A 94 6.61 -3.36 9.94
N ALA A 95 6.80 -3.03 8.65
CA ALA A 95 7.39 -3.95 7.67
C ALA A 95 8.78 -4.45 8.10
N ASN A 96 9.61 -3.54 8.60
CA ASN A 96 10.94 -3.87 9.12
C ASN A 96 10.85 -4.82 10.32
N LYS A 97 9.97 -4.51 11.28
CA LYS A 97 9.78 -5.33 12.49
C LYS A 97 9.33 -6.76 12.17
N PHE A 98 8.47 -6.93 11.16
CA PHE A 98 7.94 -8.24 10.75
C PHE A 98 8.71 -8.87 9.59
N ASN A 99 9.86 -8.31 9.23
CA ASN A 99 10.75 -8.80 8.18
C ASN A 99 10.00 -9.12 6.87
N THR A 100 9.14 -8.18 6.42
CA THR A 100 8.39 -8.33 5.18
C THR A 100 8.67 -7.19 4.20
N ILE A 101 8.20 -7.30 2.97
CA ILE A 101 8.37 -6.30 1.92
C ILE A 101 7.25 -5.26 2.01
N MET A 102 7.62 -3.98 1.90
CA MET A 102 6.67 -2.88 1.72
C MET A 102 6.81 -2.29 0.32
N THR A 103 5.68 -2.10 -0.36
CA THR A 103 5.65 -1.36 -1.61
C THR A 103 5.31 0.10 -1.34
N HIS A 104 6.24 1.00 -1.67
CA HIS A 104 6.10 2.44 -1.50
C HIS A 104 5.37 3.04 -2.71
N SER A 105 4.31 3.80 -2.48
CA SER A 105 3.51 4.43 -3.54
C SER A 105 4.21 5.63 -4.17
N THR A 106 4.01 5.86 -5.48
CA THR A 106 4.40 7.11 -6.15
C THR A 106 3.80 8.33 -5.45
N ILE A 107 2.54 8.26 -5.03
CA ILE A 107 1.80 9.35 -4.40
C ILE A 107 1.74 9.21 -2.87
N ALA A 108 2.85 8.86 -2.27
CA ALA A 108 3.02 8.81 -0.82
C ALA A 108 3.33 10.19 -0.24
N ASN A 109 2.99 10.41 1.03
CA ASN A 109 3.33 11.65 1.74
C ASN A 109 4.82 11.73 2.09
N PHE A 110 5.42 10.63 2.47
CA PHE A 110 6.86 10.53 2.67
C PHE A 110 7.56 10.08 1.40
N GLY A 111 8.72 10.66 1.09
CA GLY A 111 9.46 10.35 -0.11
C GLY A 111 10.44 9.18 0.02
N ILE A 112 11.10 8.85 -1.07
CA ILE A 112 12.11 7.79 -1.15
C ILE A 112 13.23 7.99 -0.12
N ASP A 113 13.65 9.25 0.11
CA ASP A 113 14.72 9.57 1.06
C ASP A 113 14.31 9.32 2.51
N ASP A 114 13.02 9.48 2.82
CA ASP A 114 12.50 9.33 4.16
C ASP A 114 12.35 7.85 4.55
N LEU A 115 11.93 7.00 3.59
CA LEU A 115 11.67 5.58 3.84
C LEU A 115 12.93 4.72 3.77
N SER A 116 13.87 5.04 2.88
CA SER A 116 15.06 4.21 2.66
C SER A 116 15.95 4.01 3.89
N PRO A 117 16.03 4.94 4.88
CA PRO A 117 16.77 4.68 6.12
C PRO A 117 16.00 3.81 7.12
N VAL A 118 14.67 3.66 6.94
CA VAL A 118 13.80 2.98 7.90
C VAL A 118 13.66 1.49 7.58
N HIS A 119 13.67 1.13 6.30
CA HIS A 119 13.46 -0.23 5.84
C HIS A 119 14.27 -0.53 4.58
N ASP A 120 14.89 -1.71 4.51
CA ASP A 120 15.76 -2.13 3.41
C ASP A 120 15.07 -3.00 2.34
N LYS A 121 13.88 -3.55 2.63
CA LYS A 121 13.08 -4.38 1.72
C LYS A 121 11.94 -3.58 1.10
N LEU A 122 12.30 -2.51 0.42
CA LEU A 122 11.34 -1.62 -0.25
C LEU A 122 11.23 -1.94 -1.73
N PHE A 123 10.00 -2.05 -2.22
CA PHE A 123 9.62 -1.94 -3.62
C PHE A 123 9.06 -0.55 -3.86
N PHE A 124 9.11 -0.07 -5.07
CA PHE A 124 8.52 1.22 -5.46
C PHE A 124 7.43 1.01 -6.51
N GLN A 125 6.19 1.40 -6.19
CA GLN A 125 5.10 1.41 -7.16
C GLN A 125 5.19 2.67 -8.01
N LEU A 126 5.27 2.49 -9.32
CA LEU A 126 5.47 3.55 -10.30
C LEU A 126 4.21 3.79 -11.13
N TYR A 127 3.72 5.03 -11.10
CA TYR A 127 2.89 5.57 -12.17
C TYR A 127 3.77 6.25 -13.21
N PHE A 128 3.55 5.92 -14.49
CA PHE A 128 4.36 6.47 -15.56
C PHE A 128 3.88 7.87 -15.93
N SER A 129 4.66 8.88 -15.58
CA SER A 129 4.33 10.27 -15.84
C SER A 129 4.53 10.64 -17.33
N LYS A 130 3.77 11.63 -17.82
CA LYS A 130 4.05 12.31 -19.09
C LYS A 130 5.40 13.03 -19.06
N ASP A 131 5.78 13.55 -17.89
CA ASP A 131 7.13 14.05 -17.64
C ASP A 131 8.09 12.85 -17.51
N ARG A 132 8.87 12.65 -18.58
CA ARG A 132 9.85 11.54 -18.67
C ARG A 132 11.04 11.76 -17.76
N ASP A 133 11.45 13.00 -17.55
CA ASP A 133 12.56 13.33 -16.67
C ASP A 133 12.19 13.09 -15.21
N PHE A 134 10.97 13.41 -14.80
CA PHE A 134 10.45 13.02 -13.48
C PHE A 134 10.54 11.50 -13.28
N THR A 135 10.00 10.72 -14.23
CA THR A 135 10.03 9.25 -14.14
C THR A 135 11.46 8.72 -14.05
N LYS A 136 12.36 9.23 -14.90
CA LYS A 136 13.78 8.85 -14.90
C LYS A 136 14.46 9.17 -13.58
N ASN A 137 14.22 10.37 -13.03
CA ASN A 137 14.81 10.80 -11.77
C ASN A 137 14.33 9.94 -10.58
N ILE A 138 13.06 9.59 -10.54
CA ILE A 138 12.51 8.66 -9.54
C ILE A 138 13.20 7.29 -9.62
N LEU A 139 13.35 6.73 -10.81
CA LEU A 139 14.02 5.43 -11.00
C LEU A 139 15.51 5.47 -10.59
N ILE A 140 16.23 6.55 -10.95
CA ILE A 140 17.61 6.76 -10.50
C ILE A 140 17.66 6.85 -8.97
N LYS A 141 16.73 7.57 -8.37
CA LYS A 141 16.66 7.74 -6.91
C LYS A 141 16.37 6.41 -6.20
N CYS A 142 15.42 5.61 -6.71
CA CYS A 142 15.14 4.28 -6.22
C CYS A 142 16.40 3.38 -6.26
N LYS A 143 17.13 3.40 -7.38
CA LYS A 143 18.39 2.66 -7.53
C LYS A 143 19.45 3.10 -6.52
N LYS A 144 19.65 4.41 -6.37
CA LYS A 144 20.62 4.99 -5.41
C LYS A 144 20.28 4.63 -3.96
N LYS A 145 18.99 4.52 -3.64
CA LYS A 145 18.48 4.19 -2.30
C LYS A 145 18.22 2.70 -2.09
N ASN A 146 18.70 1.87 -3.02
CA ASN A 146 18.68 0.42 -2.93
C ASN A 146 17.25 -0.18 -2.82
N TYR A 147 16.25 0.45 -3.44
CA TYR A 147 14.95 -0.19 -3.64
C TYR A 147 15.13 -1.47 -4.45
N LYS A 148 14.46 -2.54 -4.05
CA LYS A 148 14.74 -3.89 -4.56
C LYS A 148 13.99 -4.20 -5.85
N ALA A 149 12.85 -3.53 -6.08
CA ALA A 149 12.07 -3.69 -7.31
C ALA A 149 11.24 -2.44 -7.62
N ILE A 150 10.82 -2.36 -8.88
CA ILE A 150 9.80 -1.43 -9.35
C ILE A 150 8.54 -2.22 -9.67
N VAL A 151 7.43 -1.81 -9.09
CA VAL A 151 6.08 -2.33 -9.37
C VAL A 151 5.40 -1.34 -10.32
N PHE A 152 5.40 -1.67 -11.60
CA PHE A 152 4.88 -0.78 -12.63
C PHE A 152 3.36 -0.96 -12.78
N THR A 153 2.60 0.10 -12.47
CA THR A 153 1.14 0.11 -12.62
C THR A 153 0.76 0.45 -14.06
N VAL A 154 0.15 -0.52 -14.75
CA VAL A 154 -0.17 -0.43 -16.19
C VAL A 154 -1.67 -0.42 -16.47
N ASP A 155 -2.51 -0.61 -15.47
CA ASP A 155 -3.96 -0.81 -15.55
C ASP A 155 -4.79 0.43 -15.23
N ALA A 156 -4.15 1.59 -15.00
CA ALA A 156 -4.83 2.82 -14.61
C ALA A 156 -4.70 3.95 -15.67
N PRO A 157 -5.04 3.73 -16.96
CA PRO A 157 -4.99 4.78 -17.97
C PRO A 157 -6.04 5.87 -17.73
N ARG A 158 -7.09 5.56 -16.97
CA ARG A 158 -8.15 6.48 -16.53
C ARG A 158 -8.55 6.13 -15.11
N LEU A 159 -8.82 7.16 -14.30
CA LEU A 159 -9.44 6.96 -13.00
C LEU A 159 -10.88 6.43 -13.18
N GLY A 160 -11.23 5.39 -12.43
CA GLY A 160 -12.61 4.97 -12.28
C GLY A 160 -13.45 6.04 -11.58
N THR A 161 -14.73 6.13 -11.91
CA THR A 161 -15.65 7.05 -11.24
C THR A 161 -15.89 6.56 -9.81
N ARG A 162 -15.33 7.27 -8.85
CA ARG A 162 -15.48 6.98 -7.42
C ARG A 162 -16.53 7.93 -6.86
N GLU A 163 -17.78 7.50 -6.91
CA GLU A 163 -18.94 8.34 -6.54
C GLU A 163 -18.88 8.84 -5.10
N ARG A 164 -18.28 8.07 -4.20
CA ARG A 164 -18.16 8.47 -2.80
C ARG A 164 -17.19 9.64 -2.63
N ASP A 165 -16.10 9.65 -3.39
CA ASP A 165 -15.13 10.76 -3.40
C ASP A 165 -15.79 12.03 -3.97
N GLU A 166 -16.60 11.90 -5.02
CA GLU A 166 -17.35 13.02 -5.60
C GLU A 166 -18.38 13.58 -4.62
N ARG A 167 -19.19 12.72 -3.99
CA ARG A 167 -20.21 13.13 -2.99
C ARG A 167 -19.61 13.79 -1.76
N SER A 168 -18.45 13.35 -1.30
CA SER A 168 -17.74 13.92 -0.15
C SER A 168 -16.84 15.10 -0.53
N SER A 169 -16.75 15.46 -1.83
CA SER A 169 -15.84 16.48 -2.35
C SER A 169 -14.39 16.24 -1.87
N PHE A 170 -13.96 14.99 -1.94
CA PHE A 170 -12.65 14.58 -1.44
C PHE A 170 -11.52 15.44 -2.01
N LYS A 171 -10.68 15.94 -1.10
CA LYS A 171 -9.41 16.62 -1.41
C LYS A 171 -8.37 16.21 -0.38
N MET A 172 -7.14 16.04 -0.84
CA MET A 172 -6.02 15.90 0.10
C MET A 172 -5.92 17.18 0.96
N PRO A 173 -5.77 17.07 2.28
CA PRO A 173 -5.57 18.24 3.15
C PRO A 173 -4.38 19.09 2.71
N ASP A 174 -4.55 20.42 2.71
CA ASP A 174 -3.56 21.37 2.19
C ASP A 174 -2.23 21.37 2.98
N ASN A 175 -2.26 20.94 4.22
CA ASN A 175 -1.09 20.82 5.09
C ASN A 175 -0.23 19.56 4.77
N LEU A 176 -0.73 18.63 3.96
CA LEU A 176 0.01 17.45 3.56
C LEU A 176 0.70 17.67 2.21
N LYS A 177 1.78 16.95 2.01
CA LYS A 177 2.59 17.02 0.78
C LYS A 177 2.79 15.62 0.22
N LEU A 178 3.06 15.55 -1.07
CA LEU A 178 3.51 14.32 -1.74
C LEU A 178 5.03 14.33 -1.80
N GLY A 179 5.67 13.47 -0.99
CA GLY A 179 7.11 13.49 -0.74
C GLY A 179 7.96 13.26 -2.00
N ASN A 180 7.46 12.43 -2.92
CA ASN A 180 8.18 12.15 -4.18
C ASN A 180 8.11 13.28 -5.21
N PHE A 181 7.23 14.28 -4.99
CA PHE A 181 7.03 15.42 -5.89
C PHE A 181 7.66 16.73 -5.36
N ILE A 182 8.26 16.71 -4.18
CA ILE A 182 8.93 17.90 -3.62
C ILE A 182 10.11 18.28 -4.53
N GLY A 183 10.13 19.56 -4.97
CA GLY A 183 11.14 20.09 -5.87
C GLY A 183 10.91 19.79 -7.36
N THR A 184 9.80 19.18 -7.73
CA THR A 184 9.40 19.05 -9.15
C THR A 184 8.50 20.21 -9.55
N LYS A 185 8.66 20.70 -10.79
CA LYS A 185 7.70 21.63 -11.40
C LYS A 185 6.61 20.80 -12.05
N PHE A 186 5.37 20.99 -11.65
CA PHE A 186 4.16 20.51 -12.33
C PHE A 186 3.59 21.63 -13.17
#